data_4929e970475a769eb7478b14c040f36a
#
_entry.id   4929e970475a769eb7478b14c040f36a
#
_cell.length_a   1.000
_cell.length_b   1.000
_cell.length_c   1.000
_cell.angle_alpha   90.00
_cell.angle_beta   90.00
_cell.angle_gamma   90.00
#
_symmetry.space_group_name_H-M   'P 1'
#
loop_
_entity.id
_entity.type
_entity.pdbx_description
1 polymer ?
#
loop_
_entity_poly.entity_id
_entity_poly.type
_entity_poly.pdbx_seq_one_letter_code
_entity_poly.pdbx_strand_id
1 'polypeptide(L)'
;SELSEIIENRKRLPLTMLKVKFQTDRHLVFADTNGSRTTDRYYRNDIFQIGRLEKVNRALHFTGGRRGYYTIQEADLVASDLFLTAQYTATTPIEHCSLYVYPKPFSHPDFKRSLKQLNGEVLTKRHLLEDPFEYRGIRDYQPQDDLKSINWKATARTGDLKVNQKNYTSQKSVRIFVNLEDTGILKKEDCVEACLQIATALLLLFLEQGMQVALYCNGIDTIGGDPCILEAGGGVR
;
A
#
# COMPACT_ATOMS: atom_id res chain seq x y z
N SER A 1 -11.35 10.51 -1.29
CA SER A 1 -10.86 10.78 -2.67
C SER A 1 -11.94 11.45 -3.49
N GLU A 2 -11.54 12.11 -4.55
CA GLU A 2 -12.41 12.92 -5.40
C GLU A 2 -12.14 12.59 -6.87
N LEU A 3 -13.22 12.43 -7.64
CA LEU A 3 -13.21 12.27 -9.08
C LEU A 3 -13.81 13.54 -9.70
N SER A 4 -13.05 14.24 -10.51
CA SER A 4 -13.52 15.42 -11.21
C SER A 4 -14.11 15.04 -12.57
N GLU A 5 -15.39 15.32 -12.76
CA GLU A 5 -16.11 15.15 -14.00
C GLU A 5 -16.23 16.50 -14.70
N ILE A 6 -15.62 16.62 -15.86
CA ILE A 6 -15.58 17.86 -16.63
C ILE A 6 -16.29 17.64 -17.97
N ILE A 7 -17.39 18.36 -18.20
CA ILE A 7 -18.17 18.27 -19.42
C ILE A 7 -18.23 19.65 -20.07
N GLU A 8 -17.88 19.72 -21.34
CA GLU A 8 -17.85 20.99 -22.09
C GLU A 8 -18.75 20.90 -23.32
N ASN A 9 -19.67 21.84 -23.43
CA ASN A 9 -20.47 22.03 -24.63
C ASN A 9 -19.82 23.09 -25.53
N ARG A 10 -19.18 22.66 -26.61
CA ARG A 10 -18.53 23.54 -27.59
C ARG A 10 -19.48 24.04 -28.70
N LYS A 11 -20.77 23.69 -28.60
CA LYS A 11 -21.79 24.09 -29.56
C LYS A 11 -22.50 25.36 -29.15
N ARG A 12 -23.04 26.08 -30.13
CA ARG A 12 -23.88 27.28 -29.90
C ARG A 12 -25.29 26.94 -29.42
N LEU A 13 -25.68 25.67 -29.53
CA LEU A 13 -26.99 25.19 -29.04
C LEU A 13 -26.83 24.58 -27.64
N PRO A 14 -27.77 24.84 -26.73
CA PRO A 14 -27.77 24.20 -25.43
C PRO A 14 -28.08 22.71 -25.54
N LEU A 15 -27.51 21.92 -24.66
CA LEU A 15 -27.85 20.52 -24.44
C LEU A 15 -28.83 20.44 -23.27
N THR A 16 -30.08 20.25 -23.57
CA THR A 16 -31.16 20.25 -22.57
C THR A 16 -31.17 19.01 -21.71
N MET A 17 -30.70 17.89 -22.27
CA MET A 17 -30.60 16.64 -21.56
C MET A 17 -29.44 15.84 -22.11
N LEU A 18 -28.37 15.81 -21.33
CA LEU A 18 -27.17 14.97 -21.56
C LEU A 18 -27.12 13.95 -20.42
N LYS A 19 -27.20 12.67 -20.74
CA LYS A 19 -26.91 11.60 -19.78
C LYS A 19 -25.48 11.15 -19.97
N VAL A 20 -24.71 11.15 -18.89
CA VAL A 20 -23.36 10.61 -18.84
C VAL A 20 -23.43 9.32 -18.06
N LYS A 21 -23.04 8.23 -18.71
CA LYS A 21 -23.01 6.91 -18.10
C LYS A 21 -21.60 6.39 -18.08
N PHE A 22 -21.15 5.95 -16.94
CA PHE A 22 -19.89 5.23 -16.82
C PHE A 22 -20.02 4.08 -15.82
N GLN A 23 -19.13 3.13 -15.94
CA GLN A 23 -19.08 1.98 -15.07
C GLN A 23 -17.73 1.92 -14.35
N THR A 24 -17.78 1.50 -13.11
CA THR A 24 -16.60 1.26 -12.30
C THR A 24 -16.76 0.03 -11.42
N ASP A 25 -15.75 -0.33 -10.68
CA ASP A 25 -15.83 -1.46 -9.76
C ASP A 25 -16.79 -1.15 -8.60
N ARG A 26 -17.50 -2.18 -8.13
CA ARG A 26 -18.46 -2.10 -7.02
C ARG A 26 -17.85 -1.67 -5.68
N HIS A 27 -16.51 -1.83 -5.52
CA HIS A 27 -15.81 -1.49 -4.30
C HIS A 27 -15.43 -0.01 -4.20
N LEU A 28 -15.67 0.77 -5.26
CA LEU A 28 -15.64 2.23 -5.18
C LEU A 28 -17.02 2.74 -4.75
N VAL A 29 -17.12 3.19 -3.51
CA VAL A 29 -18.37 3.67 -2.93
C VAL A 29 -18.42 5.19 -3.06
N PHE A 30 -19.34 5.68 -3.88
CA PHE A 30 -19.58 7.11 -4.04
C PHE A 30 -20.51 7.65 -2.95
N ALA A 31 -20.21 8.84 -2.45
CA ALA A 31 -21.02 9.50 -1.43
C ALA A 31 -22.41 9.89 -1.97
N ASP A 32 -22.47 10.29 -3.24
CA ASP A 32 -23.71 10.58 -3.95
C ASP A 32 -24.14 9.36 -4.76
N THR A 33 -25.25 8.75 -4.36
CA THR A 33 -25.82 7.56 -4.99
C THR A 33 -26.94 7.87 -6.00
N ASN A 34 -27.23 9.15 -6.24
CA ASN A 34 -28.26 9.54 -7.20
C ASN A 34 -27.95 9.01 -8.60
N GLY A 35 -28.92 8.39 -9.24
CA GLY A 35 -28.78 7.83 -10.58
C GLY A 35 -27.88 6.60 -10.69
N SER A 36 -27.46 6.01 -9.58
CA SER A 36 -26.56 4.85 -9.57
C SER A 36 -27.29 3.53 -9.32
N ARG A 37 -26.72 2.46 -9.86
CA ARG A 37 -27.15 1.08 -9.63
C ARG A 37 -25.95 0.19 -9.42
N THR A 38 -25.95 -0.60 -8.36
CA THR A 38 -24.89 -1.54 -8.06
C THR A 38 -25.38 -2.96 -8.32
N THR A 39 -24.65 -3.67 -9.17
CA THR A 39 -24.80 -5.12 -9.40
C THR A 39 -23.41 -5.75 -9.28
N ASP A 40 -22.89 -6.39 -10.31
CA ASP A 40 -21.50 -6.87 -10.38
C ASP A 40 -20.52 -5.71 -10.52
N ARG A 41 -20.97 -4.62 -11.12
CA ARG A 41 -20.25 -3.34 -11.24
C ARG A 41 -21.13 -2.21 -10.71
N TYR A 42 -20.52 -1.08 -10.45
CA TYR A 42 -21.19 0.16 -10.12
C TYR A 42 -21.45 0.93 -11.42
N TYR A 43 -22.72 1.12 -11.74
CA TYR A 43 -23.19 1.87 -12.89
C TYR A 43 -23.70 3.21 -12.44
N ARG A 44 -23.19 4.27 -13.05
CA ARG A 44 -23.64 5.63 -12.79
C ARG A 44 -24.28 6.22 -14.03
N ASN A 45 -25.35 6.99 -13.82
CA ASN A 45 -26.11 7.63 -14.87
C ASN A 45 -26.46 9.05 -14.40
N ASP A 46 -25.62 10.00 -14.72
CA ASP A 46 -25.80 11.39 -14.35
C ASP A 46 -26.48 12.16 -15.48
N ILE A 47 -27.38 13.09 -15.13
CA ILE A 47 -28.10 13.91 -16.07
C ILE A 47 -27.65 15.36 -15.93
N PHE A 48 -27.25 15.96 -17.04
CA PHE A 48 -26.78 17.33 -17.11
C PHE A 48 -27.63 18.15 -18.04
N GLN A 49 -27.82 19.42 -17.67
CA GLN A 49 -28.28 20.47 -18.55
C GLN A 49 -27.12 21.44 -18.75
N ILE A 50 -26.72 21.63 -19.98
CA ILE A 50 -25.52 22.42 -20.29
C ILE A 50 -25.89 23.50 -21.30
N GLY A 51 -25.68 24.75 -20.94
CA GLY A 51 -25.92 25.89 -21.81
C GLY A 51 -24.98 25.91 -23.02
N ARG A 52 -25.16 26.90 -23.88
CA ARG A 52 -24.29 27.11 -25.04
C ARG A 52 -22.88 27.49 -24.60
N LEU A 53 -21.85 26.85 -25.17
CA LEU A 53 -20.46 27.16 -24.88
C LEU A 53 -20.13 27.11 -23.38
N GLU A 54 -20.86 26.31 -22.63
CA GLU A 54 -20.71 26.17 -21.19
C GLU A 54 -19.85 24.94 -20.84
N LYS A 55 -19.09 25.08 -19.77
CA LYS A 55 -18.31 24.02 -19.16
C LYS A 55 -18.80 23.79 -17.74
N VAL A 56 -19.20 22.56 -17.45
CA VAL A 56 -19.64 22.13 -16.13
C VAL A 56 -18.51 21.28 -15.51
N ASN A 57 -18.18 21.60 -14.27
CA ASN A 57 -17.23 20.82 -13.46
C ASN A 57 -17.97 20.30 -12.23
N ARG A 58 -17.91 19.00 -12.02
CA ARG A 58 -18.54 18.33 -10.88
C ARG A 58 -17.51 17.47 -10.16
N ALA A 59 -17.47 17.58 -8.86
CA ALA A 59 -16.65 16.77 -7.98
C ALA A 59 -17.48 15.63 -7.39
N LEU A 60 -17.05 14.41 -7.60
CA LEU A 60 -17.64 13.20 -7.04
C LEU A 60 -16.77 12.65 -5.95
N HIS A 61 -17.24 12.72 -4.72
CA HIS A 61 -16.53 12.14 -3.58
C HIS A 61 -16.77 10.64 -3.51
N PHE A 62 -15.70 9.87 -3.34
CA PHE A 62 -15.77 8.42 -3.20
C PHE A 62 -14.77 7.89 -2.18
N THR A 63 -15.04 6.69 -1.69
CA THR A 63 -14.16 5.92 -0.82
C THR A 63 -13.87 4.56 -1.45
N GLY A 64 -12.61 4.14 -1.40
CA GLY A 64 -12.23 2.77 -1.78
C GLY A 64 -12.59 1.81 -0.64
N GLY A 65 -13.54 0.94 -0.87
CA GLY A 65 -13.95 -0.08 0.10
C GLY A 65 -12.99 -1.26 0.16
N ARG A 66 -12.21 -1.50 -0.88
CA ARG A 66 -11.25 -2.59 -0.98
C ARG A 66 -9.99 -2.11 -1.71
N ARG A 67 -8.83 -2.71 -1.39
CA ARG A 67 -7.60 -2.47 -2.14
C ARG A 67 -7.75 -2.92 -3.59
N GLY A 68 -7.05 -2.28 -4.49
CA GLY A 68 -7.06 -2.67 -5.89
C GLY A 68 -6.61 -1.55 -6.83
N TYR A 69 -6.55 -1.92 -8.09
CA TYR A 69 -6.36 -0.99 -9.19
C TYR A 69 -7.68 -0.82 -9.93
N TYR A 70 -8.20 0.38 -9.93
CA TYR A 70 -9.48 0.74 -10.50
C TYR A 70 -9.28 1.66 -11.67
N THR A 71 -9.98 1.38 -12.77
CA THR A 71 -9.93 2.22 -13.99
C THR A 71 -11.33 2.54 -14.46
N ILE A 72 -11.50 3.74 -15.00
CA ILE A 72 -12.66 4.11 -15.80
C ILE A 72 -12.15 4.30 -17.22
N GLN A 73 -12.54 3.41 -18.14
CA GLN A 73 -11.99 3.37 -19.48
C GLN A 73 -12.83 4.15 -20.50
N GLU A 74 -14.12 4.19 -20.29
CA GLU A 74 -15.07 4.79 -21.23
C GLU A 74 -16.27 5.39 -20.51
N ALA A 75 -16.87 6.37 -21.15
CA ALA A 75 -18.16 6.92 -20.77
C ALA A 75 -19.08 7.03 -21.99
N ASP A 76 -20.32 6.64 -21.80
CA ASP A 76 -21.39 6.82 -22.80
C ASP A 76 -22.08 8.16 -22.58
N LEU A 77 -22.08 8.97 -23.60
CA LEU A 77 -22.80 10.23 -23.65
C LEU A 77 -24.09 10.03 -24.45
N VAL A 78 -25.23 10.20 -23.80
CA VAL A 78 -26.55 10.10 -24.44
C VAL A 78 -27.19 11.48 -24.42
N ALA A 79 -27.23 12.13 -25.57
CA ALA A 79 -27.88 13.42 -25.77
C ALA A 79 -29.29 13.20 -26.35
N SER A 80 -30.26 13.90 -25.81
CA SER A 80 -31.60 13.91 -26.34
C SER A 80 -31.95 15.31 -26.90
N ASP A 81 -32.78 15.33 -27.91
CA ASP A 81 -33.34 16.58 -28.42
C ASP A 81 -34.37 17.19 -27.45
N LEU A 82 -34.77 18.43 -27.72
CA LEU A 82 -35.76 19.19 -26.89
C LEU A 82 -37.09 18.47 -26.72
N PHE A 83 -37.50 17.71 -27.70
CA PHE A 83 -38.81 17.02 -27.71
C PHE A 83 -38.69 15.55 -27.31
N LEU A 84 -37.48 15.08 -26.97
CA LEU A 84 -37.18 13.69 -26.62
C LEU A 84 -37.57 12.68 -27.73
N THR A 85 -37.63 13.14 -28.97
CA THR A 85 -37.99 12.33 -30.13
C THR A 85 -36.80 11.56 -30.69
N ALA A 86 -35.60 12.11 -30.53
CA ALA A 86 -34.36 11.50 -31.00
C ALA A 86 -33.32 11.45 -29.87
N GLN A 87 -32.55 10.35 -29.81
CA GLN A 87 -31.43 10.17 -28.92
C GLN A 87 -30.17 9.84 -29.72
N TYR A 88 -29.09 10.49 -29.35
CA TYR A 88 -27.79 10.26 -29.95
C TYR A 88 -26.86 9.74 -28.87
N THR A 89 -26.28 8.58 -29.11
CA THR A 89 -25.32 7.95 -28.17
C THR A 89 -23.92 8.02 -28.78
N ALA A 90 -22.96 8.44 -27.99
CA ALA A 90 -21.55 8.44 -28.34
C ALA A 90 -20.75 7.90 -27.17
N THR A 91 -19.91 6.90 -27.41
CA THR A 91 -18.96 6.39 -26.42
C THR A 91 -17.66 7.17 -26.55
N THR A 92 -17.20 7.72 -25.45
CA THR A 92 -15.96 8.48 -25.37
C THR A 92 -14.94 7.73 -24.54
N PRO A 93 -13.76 7.42 -25.05
CA PRO A 93 -12.68 6.85 -24.25
C PRO A 93 -12.23 7.87 -23.21
N ILE A 94 -11.96 7.39 -22.01
CA ILE A 94 -11.40 8.18 -20.92
C ILE A 94 -9.95 7.77 -20.74
N GLU A 95 -9.06 8.69 -21.04
CA GLU A 95 -7.62 8.47 -20.85
C GLU A 95 -7.19 8.84 -19.44
N HIS A 96 -6.29 8.03 -18.88
CA HIS A 96 -5.62 8.30 -17.60
C HIS A 96 -6.52 8.39 -16.35
N CYS A 97 -7.69 7.77 -16.35
CA CYS A 97 -8.52 7.67 -15.15
C CYS A 97 -8.25 6.34 -14.42
N SER A 98 -7.21 6.34 -13.62
CA SER A 98 -6.83 5.17 -12.83
C SER A 98 -6.58 5.54 -11.37
N LEU A 99 -6.90 4.62 -10.48
CA LEU A 99 -6.77 4.79 -9.04
C LEU A 99 -6.18 3.54 -8.40
N TYR A 100 -5.15 3.73 -7.57
CA TYR A 100 -4.63 2.71 -6.69
C TYR A 100 -5.20 2.89 -5.29
N VAL A 101 -5.86 1.86 -4.78
CA VAL A 101 -6.32 1.80 -3.40
C VAL A 101 -5.44 0.82 -2.65
N TYR A 102 -4.67 1.34 -1.70
CA TYR A 102 -3.77 0.53 -0.87
C TYR A 102 -4.54 -0.17 0.25
N PRO A 103 -4.05 -1.32 0.74
CA PRO A 103 -4.64 -1.99 1.88
C PRO A 103 -4.58 -1.11 3.12
N LYS A 104 -5.67 -1.05 3.87
CA LYS A 104 -5.71 -0.32 5.14
C LYS A 104 -4.86 -1.06 6.17
N PRO A 105 -3.90 -0.39 6.85
CA PRO A 105 -3.11 -1.05 7.88
C PRO A 105 -3.99 -1.61 9.00
N PHE A 106 -3.71 -2.82 9.43
CA PHE A 106 -4.42 -3.44 10.55
C PHE A 106 -4.14 -2.66 11.83
N SER A 107 -5.18 -2.16 12.49
CA SER A 107 -5.07 -1.35 13.69
C SER A 107 -5.93 -1.93 14.81
N HIS A 108 -5.32 -2.76 15.65
CA HIS A 108 -5.93 -3.26 16.88
C HIS A 108 -4.98 -3.03 18.06
N PRO A 109 -5.45 -2.61 19.24
CA PRO A 109 -4.57 -2.31 20.37
C PRO A 109 -3.76 -3.53 20.85
N ASP A 110 -4.34 -4.72 20.83
CA ASP A 110 -3.64 -5.95 21.22
C ASP A 110 -2.56 -6.33 20.20
N PHE A 111 -2.79 -6.11 18.92
CA PHE A 111 -1.79 -6.31 17.87
C PHE A 111 -0.56 -5.43 18.09
N LYS A 112 -0.75 -4.15 18.39
CA LYS A 112 0.36 -3.23 18.70
C LYS A 112 1.12 -3.66 19.95
N ARG A 113 0.42 -4.20 20.97
CA ARG A 113 1.04 -4.70 22.20
C ARG A 113 1.88 -5.95 21.94
N SER A 114 1.33 -6.92 21.22
CA SER A 114 2.03 -8.15 20.84
C SER A 114 3.27 -7.86 19.98
N LEU A 115 3.18 -6.91 19.04
CA LEU A 115 4.32 -6.49 18.24
C LEU A 115 5.41 -5.80 19.05
N LYS A 116 5.06 -4.97 20.04
CA LYS A 116 6.06 -4.38 20.93
C LYS A 116 6.79 -5.45 21.75
N GLN A 117 6.09 -6.48 22.18
CA GLN A 117 6.68 -7.60 22.90
C GLN A 117 7.63 -8.41 22.00
N LEU A 118 7.19 -8.77 20.79
CA LEU A 118 8.03 -9.45 19.79
C LEU A 118 9.29 -8.64 19.45
N ASN A 119 9.17 -7.33 19.26
CA ASN A 119 10.31 -6.46 19.03
C ASN A 119 11.29 -6.43 20.20
N GLY A 120 10.79 -6.40 21.43
CA GLY A 120 11.62 -6.48 22.64
C GLY A 120 12.43 -7.78 22.66
N GLU A 121 11.81 -8.91 22.37
CA GLU A 121 12.48 -10.22 22.32
C GLU A 121 13.50 -10.32 21.17
N VAL A 122 13.16 -9.81 19.98
CA VAL A 122 14.07 -9.82 18.83
C VAL A 122 15.28 -8.92 19.07
N LEU A 123 15.09 -7.75 19.65
CA LEU A 123 16.18 -6.84 20.01
C LEU A 123 17.07 -7.46 21.08
N THR A 124 16.50 -8.11 22.10
CA THR A 124 17.25 -8.76 23.18
C THR A 124 18.09 -9.92 22.64
N LYS A 125 17.55 -10.76 21.76
CA LYS A 125 18.31 -11.86 21.14
C LYS A 125 19.42 -11.37 20.22
N ARG A 126 19.28 -10.22 19.56
CA ARG A 126 20.32 -9.66 18.69
C ARG A 126 21.51 -9.05 19.45
N HIS A 127 21.30 -8.59 20.67
CA HIS A 127 22.43 -8.16 21.53
C HIS A 127 23.37 -9.30 21.95
N LEU A 128 22.98 -10.56 21.68
CA LEU A 128 23.80 -11.74 21.97
C LEU A 128 24.81 -12.08 20.86
N LEU A 129 24.73 -11.47 19.68
CA LEU A 129 25.67 -11.71 18.58
C LEU A 129 26.63 -10.53 18.45
N GLU A 130 27.89 -10.76 18.86
CA GLU A 130 28.96 -9.80 18.65
C GLU A 130 29.34 -9.72 17.17
N ASP A 131 29.52 -8.49 16.66
CA ASP A 131 30.07 -8.30 15.31
C ASP A 131 31.60 -8.56 15.35
N PRO A 132 32.08 -9.59 14.62
CA PRO A 132 33.50 -9.92 14.63
C PRO A 132 34.39 -8.81 14.04
N PHE A 133 33.85 -7.87 13.29
CA PHE A 133 34.59 -6.84 12.57
C PHE A 133 34.59 -5.47 13.26
N GLU A 134 33.68 -5.24 14.20
CA GLU A 134 33.56 -3.95 14.86
C GLU A 134 34.19 -3.98 16.27
N TYR A 135 35.30 -3.31 16.39
CA TYR A 135 36.09 -3.23 17.61
C TYR A 135 35.64 -2.05 18.48
N ARG A 136 35.25 -2.31 19.73
CA ARG A 136 34.84 -1.30 20.70
C ARG A 136 35.97 -0.83 21.60
N GLY A 137 36.83 -1.76 22.04
CA GLY A 137 37.87 -1.46 22.99
C GLY A 137 38.53 -2.69 23.63
N ILE A 138 39.27 -2.48 24.68
CA ILE A 138 39.92 -3.51 25.46
C ILE A 138 39.41 -3.43 26.90
N ARG A 139 39.03 -4.58 27.49
CA ARG A 139 38.66 -4.71 28.91
C ARG A 139 39.44 -5.82 29.58
N ASP A 140 39.36 -5.90 30.89
CA ASP A 140 39.91 -7.00 31.66
C ASP A 140 39.19 -8.31 31.37
N TYR A 141 39.98 -9.39 31.36
CA TYR A 141 39.51 -10.74 31.17
C TYR A 141 38.55 -11.16 32.31
N GLN A 142 37.47 -11.83 31.98
CA GLN A 142 36.56 -12.47 32.93
C GLN A 142 36.55 -13.98 32.68
N PRO A 143 36.31 -14.83 33.72
CA PRO A 143 36.37 -16.28 33.58
C PRO A 143 35.43 -16.89 32.53
N GLN A 144 34.38 -16.15 32.13
CA GLN A 144 33.40 -16.54 31.12
C GLN A 144 33.80 -16.16 29.68
N ASP A 145 34.91 -15.46 29.50
CA ASP A 145 35.36 -15.03 28.19
C ASP A 145 36.08 -16.14 27.41
N ASP A 146 35.84 -16.19 26.11
CA ASP A 146 36.53 -17.13 25.23
C ASP A 146 38.02 -16.75 25.11
N LEU A 147 38.86 -17.73 25.28
CA LEU A 147 40.35 -17.57 25.16
C LEU A 147 40.78 -17.00 23.80
N LYS A 148 39.97 -17.21 22.74
CA LYS A 148 40.20 -16.64 21.41
C LYS A 148 40.05 -15.14 21.35
N SER A 149 39.35 -14.53 22.30
CA SER A 149 39.12 -13.09 22.37
C SER A 149 40.23 -12.33 23.07
N ILE A 150 41.23 -13.02 23.64
CA ILE A 150 42.35 -12.42 24.36
C ILE A 150 43.21 -11.58 23.41
N ASN A 151 43.45 -10.35 23.83
CA ASN A 151 44.39 -9.45 23.15
C ASN A 151 45.81 -9.62 23.72
N TRP A 152 46.55 -10.54 23.14
CA TRP A 152 47.92 -10.85 23.61
C TRP A 152 48.86 -9.66 23.59
N LYS A 153 48.66 -8.71 22.67
CA LYS A 153 49.47 -7.50 22.59
C LYS A 153 49.23 -6.53 23.75
N ALA A 154 47.94 -6.37 24.14
CA ALA A 154 47.59 -5.54 25.29
C ALA A 154 48.00 -6.22 26.61
N THR A 155 47.76 -7.53 26.73
CA THR A 155 48.15 -8.35 27.86
C THR A 155 49.69 -8.26 28.14
N ALA A 156 50.51 -8.34 27.09
CA ALA A 156 51.95 -8.24 27.20
C ALA A 156 52.44 -6.85 27.68
N ARG A 157 51.67 -5.80 27.44
CA ARG A 157 52.01 -4.43 27.88
C ARG A 157 51.58 -4.12 29.29
N THR A 158 50.47 -4.66 29.74
CA THR A 158 49.88 -4.34 31.05
C THR A 158 50.21 -5.35 32.12
N GLY A 159 50.58 -6.58 31.74
CA GLY A 159 50.80 -7.70 32.65
C GLY A 159 49.54 -8.46 33.03
N ASP A 160 48.34 -7.89 32.77
CA ASP A 160 47.04 -8.47 33.07
C ASP A 160 46.34 -8.96 31.81
N LEU A 161 45.60 -10.04 31.91
CA LEU A 161 44.85 -10.59 30.79
C LEU A 161 43.78 -9.59 30.28
N LYS A 162 43.91 -9.19 29.04
CA LYS A 162 43.02 -8.25 28.37
C LYS A 162 42.28 -8.91 27.21
N VAL A 163 41.01 -8.56 27.04
CA VAL A 163 40.11 -9.09 26.02
C VAL A 163 39.67 -7.97 25.08
N ASN A 164 39.60 -8.29 23.79
CA ASN A 164 39.01 -7.42 22.80
C ASN A 164 37.51 -7.40 23.00
N GLN A 165 36.95 -6.21 23.25
CA GLN A 165 35.51 -5.97 23.30
C GLN A 165 35.03 -5.59 21.92
N LYS A 166 34.13 -6.37 21.39
CA LYS A 166 33.52 -6.11 20.10
C LYS A 166 32.21 -5.33 20.27
N ASN A 167 31.83 -4.58 19.26
CA ASN A 167 30.57 -3.86 19.24
C ASN A 167 29.46 -4.78 18.74
N TYR A 168 28.25 -4.49 19.14
CA TYR A 168 27.07 -5.18 18.62
C TYR A 168 26.50 -4.33 17.49
N THR A 169 26.99 -4.49 16.27
CA THR A 169 26.45 -3.81 15.10
C THR A 169 25.53 -4.76 14.37
N SER A 170 24.27 -4.60 14.53
CA SER A 170 23.32 -5.23 13.64
C SER A 170 22.61 -4.16 12.82
N GLN A 171 22.79 -4.18 11.51
CA GLN A 171 21.84 -3.50 10.63
C GLN A 171 20.46 -4.07 10.97
N LYS A 172 19.57 -3.18 11.42
CA LYS A 172 18.21 -3.56 11.76
C LYS A 172 17.44 -3.79 10.47
N SER A 173 17.55 -4.99 9.91
CA SER A 173 16.83 -5.40 8.71
C SER A 173 15.79 -6.47 9.03
N VAL A 174 14.61 -6.32 8.48
CA VAL A 174 13.49 -7.27 8.62
C VAL A 174 13.06 -7.70 7.22
N ARG A 175 12.82 -8.99 7.05
CA ARG A 175 12.24 -9.55 5.83
C ARG A 175 10.87 -10.10 6.15
N ILE A 176 9.85 -9.61 5.46
CA ILE A 176 8.45 -10.04 5.61
C ILE A 176 8.12 -10.91 4.41
N PHE A 177 7.71 -12.14 4.66
CA PHE A 177 7.22 -13.06 3.63
C PHE A 177 5.72 -13.19 3.76
N VAL A 178 5.00 -12.86 2.68
CA VAL A 178 3.54 -12.95 2.62
C VAL A 178 3.16 -14.03 1.63
N ASN A 179 2.53 -15.09 2.14
CA ASN A 179 1.97 -16.13 1.30
C ASN A 179 0.49 -15.84 1.05
N LEU A 180 0.13 -15.56 -0.19
CA LEU A 180 -1.23 -15.32 -0.65
C LEU A 180 -1.83 -16.52 -1.38
N GLU A 181 -1.10 -17.65 -1.45
CA GLU A 181 -1.57 -18.84 -2.12
C GLU A 181 -2.73 -19.46 -1.32
N ASP A 182 -3.85 -19.57 -1.99
CA ASP A 182 -5.03 -20.27 -1.47
C ASP A 182 -5.23 -21.53 -2.32
N THR A 183 -4.92 -22.67 -1.72
CA THR A 183 -5.07 -23.99 -2.35
C THR A 183 -6.51 -24.52 -2.27
N GLY A 184 -7.41 -23.78 -1.64
CA GLY A 184 -8.82 -24.14 -1.48
C GLY A 184 -9.64 -24.01 -2.75
N ILE A 185 -10.70 -24.82 -2.89
CA ILE A 185 -11.66 -24.75 -4.00
C ILE A 185 -12.39 -23.39 -3.97
N LEU A 186 -12.64 -22.84 -2.78
CA LEU A 186 -13.23 -21.52 -2.56
C LEU A 186 -12.14 -20.55 -2.11
N LYS A 187 -11.85 -19.58 -2.96
CA LYS A 187 -10.89 -18.51 -2.61
C LYS A 187 -11.40 -17.70 -1.42
N LYS A 188 -10.65 -17.71 -0.34
CA LYS A 188 -10.93 -16.94 0.87
C LYS A 188 -10.33 -15.54 0.75
N GLU A 189 -10.92 -14.71 -0.08
CA GLU A 189 -10.44 -13.36 -0.35
C GLU A 189 -10.29 -12.51 0.91
N ASP A 190 -11.15 -12.72 1.92
CA ASP A 190 -11.07 -12.02 3.22
C ASP A 190 -9.79 -12.37 4.00
N CYS A 191 -9.32 -13.62 3.89
CA CYS A 191 -8.06 -14.02 4.50
C CYS A 191 -6.86 -13.36 3.81
N VAL A 192 -6.88 -13.29 2.48
CA VAL A 192 -5.85 -12.59 1.69
C VAL A 192 -5.82 -11.12 2.04
N GLU A 193 -6.98 -10.48 2.18
CA GLU A 193 -7.10 -9.09 2.60
C GLU A 193 -6.53 -8.87 4.00
N ALA A 194 -6.87 -9.73 4.97
CA ALA A 194 -6.34 -9.67 6.32
C ALA A 194 -4.81 -9.85 6.36
N CYS A 195 -4.26 -10.79 5.59
CA CYS A 195 -2.81 -11.01 5.48
C CYS A 195 -2.10 -9.74 4.99
N LEU A 196 -2.64 -9.07 3.96
CA LEU A 196 -2.05 -7.86 3.42
C LEU A 196 -2.18 -6.66 4.36
N GLN A 197 -3.30 -6.54 5.08
CA GLN A 197 -3.48 -5.50 6.10
C GLN A 197 -2.46 -5.67 7.23
N ILE A 198 -2.22 -6.90 7.69
CA ILE A 198 -1.23 -7.22 8.71
C ILE A 198 0.19 -6.94 8.18
N ALA A 199 0.51 -7.39 6.96
CA ALA A 199 1.81 -7.15 6.34
C ALA A 199 2.10 -5.65 6.22
N THR A 200 1.12 -4.86 5.79
CA THR A 200 1.22 -3.40 5.69
C THR A 200 1.45 -2.77 7.07
N ALA A 201 0.73 -3.22 8.09
CA ALA A 201 0.90 -2.72 9.46
C ALA A 201 2.29 -3.03 10.02
N LEU A 202 2.82 -4.24 9.77
CA LEU A 202 4.18 -4.64 10.14
C LEU A 202 5.23 -3.80 9.43
N LEU A 203 5.08 -3.63 8.11
CA LEU A 203 6.00 -2.85 7.28
C LEU A 203 6.10 -1.40 7.80
N LEU A 204 4.96 -0.74 7.99
CA LEU A 204 4.94 0.64 8.51
C LEU A 204 5.57 0.74 9.90
N LEU A 205 5.25 -0.19 10.80
CA LEU A 205 5.78 -0.18 12.16
C LEU A 205 7.31 -0.34 12.18
N PHE A 206 7.87 -1.23 11.37
CA PHE A 206 9.33 -1.42 11.32
C PHE A 206 10.05 -0.25 10.64
N LEU A 207 9.43 0.36 9.61
CA LEU A 207 9.93 1.58 8.98
C LEU A 207 9.94 2.76 9.97
N GLU A 208 8.88 2.95 10.76
CA GLU A 208 8.81 3.97 11.83
C GLU A 208 9.92 3.78 12.88
N GLN A 209 10.38 2.55 13.09
CA GLN A 209 11.49 2.24 14.00
C GLN A 209 12.87 2.41 13.35
N GLY A 210 12.93 2.90 12.13
CA GLY A 210 14.19 3.10 11.38
C GLY A 210 14.87 1.80 10.96
N MET A 211 14.11 0.70 10.82
CA MET A 211 14.63 -0.57 10.31
C MET A 211 14.53 -0.62 8.78
N GLN A 212 15.46 -1.31 8.16
CA GLN A 212 15.35 -1.66 6.75
C GLN A 212 14.37 -2.84 6.61
N VAL A 213 13.36 -2.67 5.77
CA VAL A 213 12.32 -3.69 5.58
C VAL A 213 12.30 -4.13 4.13
N ALA A 214 12.32 -5.44 3.92
CA ALA A 214 12.04 -6.07 2.63
C ALA A 214 10.73 -6.85 2.72
N LEU A 215 9.92 -6.78 1.66
CA LEU A 215 8.67 -7.51 1.53
C LEU A 215 8.74 -8.44 0.33
N TYR A 216 8.45 -9.69 0.54
CA TYR A 216 8.36 -10.72 -0.48
C TYR A 216 6.97 -11.31 -0.48
N CYS A 217 6.29 -11.26 -1.61
CA CYS A 217 4.95 -11.82 -1.76
C CYS A 217 4.92 -12.73 -2.99
N ASN A 218 4.25 -13.86 -2.88
CA ASN A 218 4.02 -14.75 -4.02
C ASN A 218 2.86 -14.31 -4.93
N GLY A 219 2.24 -13.15 -4.64
CA GLY A 219 1.29 -12.51 -5.52
C GLY A 219 1.96 -11.84 -6.71
N ILE A 220 1.20 -11.68 -7.76
CA ILE A 220 1.61 -11.01 -9.00
C ILE A 220 0.95 -9.64 -9.06
N ASP A 221 1.69 -8.63 -9.48
CA ASP A 221 1.13 -7.31 -9.74
C ASP A 221 0.11 -7.36 -10.87
N THR A 222 -1.04 -6.71 -10.65
CA THR A 222 -2.16 -6.72 -11.59
C THR A 222 -1.84 -5.97 -12.89
N ILE A 223 -0.85 -5.09 -12.89
CA ILE A 223 -0.51 -4.22 -14.02
C ILE A 223 0.71 -4.75 -14.76
N GLY A 224 1.81 -4.98 -14.05
CA GLY A 224 3.09 -5.39 -14.64
C GLY A 224 3.20 -6.91 -14.84
N GLY A 225 2.42 -7.70 -14.11
CA GLY A 225 2.57 -9.16 -14.09
C GLY A 225 3.83 -9.63 -13.36
N ASP A 226 4.54 -8.70 -12.71
CA ASP A 226 5.77 -8.99 -11.99
C ASP A 226 5.49 -9.50 -10.57
N PRO A 227 6.38 -10.31 -9.99
CA PRO A 227 6.24 -10.71 -8.60
C PRO A 227 6.35 -9.50 -7.68
N CYS A 228 5.48 -9.44 -6.68
CA CYS A 228 5.45 -8.34 -5.71
C CYS A 228 6.62 -8.46 -4.72
N ILE A 229 7.76 -7.86 -5.07
CA ILE A 229 8.98 -7.83 -4.28
C ILE A 229 9.34 -6.38 -3.99
N LEU A 230 9.46 -6.04 -2.70
CA LEU A 230 10.00 -4.78 -2.23
C LEU A 230 11.38 -5.07 -1.60
N GLU A 231 12.43 -4.58 -2.22
CA GLU A 231 13.78 -4.72 -1.68
C GLU A 231 13.99 -3.90 -0.41
N ALA A 232 14.99 -4.28 0.39
CA ALA A 232 15.26 -3.64 1.66
C ALA A 232 15.58 -2.15 1.48
N GLY A 233 14.68 -1.30 1.95
CA GLY A 233 14.81 0.15 1.97
C GLY A 233 14.57 0.69 3.36
N GLY A 234 15.20 1.80 3.70
CA GLY A 234 15.00 2.51 4.97
C GLY A 234 14.39 3.87 4.71
N GLY A 235 13.08 3.98 4.82
CA GLY A 235 12.40 5.26 4.78
C GLY A 235 11.22 5.32 3.80
N VAL A 236 10.24 6.09 4.21
CA VAL A 236 9.15 6.52 3.35
C VAL A 236 9.68 7.72 2.55
N ARG A 237 9.82 7.57 1.25
CA ARG A 237 10.01 8.71 0.34
C ARG A 237 8.69 9.26 -0.10
#